data_95750da746fca48ec1218949512b3aab
#
_entry.id   95750da746fca48ec1218949512b3aab
#
_cell.length_a   1.000
_cell.length_b   1.000
_cell.length_c   1.000
_cell.angle_alpha   90.00
_cell.angle_beta   90.00
_cell.angle_gamma   90.00
#
_symmetry.space_group_name_H-M   'P 1'
#
loop_
_entity.id
_entity.type
_entity.pdbx_description
1 polymer ?
#
loop_
_entity_poly.entity_id
_entity_poly.type
_entity_poly.pdbx_seq_one_letter_code
_entity_poly.pdbx_strand_id
1 'polypeptide(L)'
;MSDLFREQYVDLATRGERVRLFGEKCLSTIPEDRLADGLTLEIGCGHGHWLTAYSEGKPDDPCIGIDLITKRIDKANSKREKRELPYLFFFKTEANEFLENLPDDLLLKRTVLLFPDPWPKKRHHKRRLIQHPFLDLLASRSVLNAELCFRTDHEDYFAWAMDQVNGIESWNIEPEAVWPFEHETFFQNILPVHQTFIATRCNEKEP
;
A
#
# COMPACT_ATOMS: atom_id res chain seq x y z
N MET A 1 22.06 17.40 -7.38
CA MET A 1 21.97 16.19 -6.53
C MET A 1 20.50 15.85 -6.45
N SER A 2 20.11 14.62 -6.80
CA SER A 2 18.70 14.22 -6.76
C SER A 2 18.20 14.16 -5.30
N ASP A 3 16.90 14.44 -5.08
CA ASP A 3 16.28 14.40 -3.74
C ASP A 3 16.46 13.04 -3.05
N LEU A 4 16.53 11.93 -3.84
CA LEU A 4 16.92 10.60 -3.36
C LEU A 4 18.26 10.59 -2.63
N PHE A 5 19.22 11.40 -3.06
CA PHE A 5 20.55 11.47 -2.44
C PHE A 5 20.52 12.25 -1.10
N ARG A 6 19.65 13.25 -0.99
CA ARG A 6 19.49 14.03 0.25
C ARG A 6 18.79 13.22 1.35
N GLU A 7 17.81 12.38 1.01
CA GLU A 7 17.09 11.59 2.00
C GLU A 7 17.89 10.42 2.57
N GLN A 8 18.89 9.91 1.87
CA GLN A 8 19.81 8.90 2.44
C GLN A 8 20.58 9.42 3.66
N TYR A 9 20.64 10.73 3.86
CA TYR A 9 21.33 11.37 4.99
C TYR A 9 20.38 11.89 6.09
N VAL A 10 19.07 11.76 5.89
CA VAL A 10 18.10 12.08 6.95
C VAL A 10 18.03 10.84 7.87
N ASP A 11 18.26 11.06 9.17
CA ASP A 11 18.19 9.98 10.13
C ASP A 11 16.78 9.36 10.24
N LEU A 12 16.72 8.08 10.67
CA LEU A 12 15.48 7.32 10.75
C LEU A 12 14.44 7.97 11.67
N ALA A 13 14.86 8.60 12.75
CA ALA A 13 13.96 9.27 13.68
C ALA A 13 13.23 10.44 13.01
N THR A 14 13.95 11.29 12.24
CA THR A 14 13.35 12.38 11.48
C THR A 14 12.39 11.86 10.40
N ARG A 15 12.71 10.75 9.75
CA ARG A 15 11.85 10.15 8.73
C ARG A 15 10.57 9.60 9.35
N GLY A 16 10.69 8.87 10.47
CA GLY A 16 9.53 8.37 11.22
C GLY A 16 8.63 9.50 11.73
N GLU A 17 9.22 10.57 12.26
CA GLU A 17 8.47 11.75 12.71
C GLU A 17 7.66 12.39 11.57
N ARG A 18 8.18 12.43 10.35
CA ARG A 18 7.44 12.91 9.16
C ARG A 18 6.22 12.05 8.85
N VAL A 19 6.32 10.72 9.00
CA VAL A 19 5.18 9.82 8.83
C VAL A 19 4.14 10.06 9.92
N ARG A 20 4.56 10.19 11.18
CA ARG A 20 3.68 10.46 12.30
C ARG A 20 2.89 11.76 12.12
N LEU A 21 3.56 12.85 11.79
CA LEU A 21 2.93 14.15 11.52
C LEU A 21 1.97 14.09 10.31
N PHE A 22 2.33 13.35 9.28
CA PHE A 22 1.44 13.12 8.14
C PHE A 22 0.18 12.35 8.57
N GLY A 23 0.31 11.30 9.38
CA GLY A 23 -0.81 10.54 9.90
C GLY A 23 -1.73 11.39 10.81
N GLU A 24 -1.17 12.20 11.70
CA GLU A 24 -1.93 13.16 12.51
C GLU A 24 -2.74 14.15 11.66
N LYS A 25 -2.15 14.62 10.55
CA LYS A 25 -2.88 15.45 9.59
C LYS A 25 -4.03 14.68 8.93
N CYS A 26 -3.86 13.40 8.60
CA CYS A 26 -4.95 12.57 8.08
C CYS A 26 -6.06 12.43 9.12
N LEU A 27 -5.74 12.09 10.37
CA LEU A 27 -6.69 12.00 11.48
C LEU A 27 -7.48 13.30 11.69
N SER A 28 -6.82 14.46 11.61
CA SER A 28 -7.49 15.75 11.76
C SER A 28 -8.37 16.16 10.57
N THR A 29 -8.20 15.52 9.41
CA THR A 29 -8.90 15.87 8.17
C THR A 29 -10.07 14.92 7.87
N ILE A 30 -9.90 13.62 8.18
CA ILE A 30 -10.89 12.59 7.92
C ILE A 30 -11.87 12.52 9.09
N PRO A 31 -13.20 12.59 8.84
CA PRO A 31 -14.19 12.38 9.89
C PRO A 31 -14.04 11.01 10.56
N GLU A 32 -14.25 10.94 11.86
CA GLU A 32 -14.07 9.73 12.68
C GLU A 32 -14.95 8.57 12.20
N ASP A 33 -16.18 8.85 11.80
CA ASP A 33 -17.12 7.86 11.25
C ASP A 33 -16.62 7.20 9.95
N ARG A 34 -15.76 7.87 9.19
CA ARG A 34 -15.14 7.32 7.97
C ARG A 34 -13.89 6.48 8.24
N LEU A 35 -13.28 6.64 9.40
CA LEU A 35 -12.14 5.83 9.86
C LEU A 35 -12.56 4.55 10.58
N ALA A 36 -13.83 4.42 10.94
CA ALA A 36 -14.33 3.28 11.72
C ALA A 36 -14.00 1.91 11.12
N ASP A 37 -14.05 1.79 9.80
CA ASP A 37 -13.71 0.56 9.06
C ASP A 37 -12.23 0.49 8.64
N GLY A 38 -11.45 1.53 8.91
CA GLY A 38 -10.07 1.67 8.44
C GLY A 38 -9.96 2.32 7.05
N LEU A 39 -8.73 2.51 6.57
CA LEU A 39 -8.42 3.17 5.29
C LEU A 39 -7.83 2.21 4.24
N THR A 40 -7.87 2.64 2.97
CA THR A 40 -7.23 1.94 1.84
C THR A 40 -5.83 2.52 1.60
N LEU A 41 -4.81 1.66 1.59
CA LEU A 41 -3.41 2.00 1.30
C LEU A 41 -2.99 1.44 -0.07
N GLU A 42 -2.44 2.27 -0.95
CA GLU A 42 -1.72 1.82 -2.16
C GLU A 42 -0.22 2.00 -1.96
N ILE A 43 0.54 0.90 -1.95
CA ILE A 43 2.00 0.90 -1.86
C ILE A 43 2.60 0.89 -3.26
N GLY A 44 3.48 1.86 -3.55
CA GLY A 44 4.03 2.07 -4.88
C GLY A 44 3.02 2.74 -5.82
N CYS A 45 2.23 3.69 -5.33
CA CYS A 45 1.12 4.33 -6.05
C CYS A 45 1.55 5.08 -7.33
N GLY A 46 2.83 5.27 -7.57
CA GLY A 46 3.34 5.97 -8.74
C GLY A 46 2.77 7.37 -8.88
N HIS A 47 2.17 7.66 -10.03
CA HIS A 47 1.49 8.92 -10.28
C HIS A 47 0.04 8.97 -9.75
N GLY A 48 -0.36 8.00 -8.91
CA GLY A 48 -1.68 7.94 -8.27
C GLY A 48 -2.84 7.68 -9.21
N HIS A 49 -2.64 6.98 -10.33
CA HIS A 49 -3.72 6.77 -11.31
C HIS A 49 -4.83 5.90 -10.75
N TRP A 50 -4.46 4.73 -10.21
CA TRP A 50 -5.44 3.78 -9.68
C TRP A 50 -6.16 4.36 -8.46
N LEU A 51 -5.41 4.85 -7.47
CA LEU A 51 -5.99 5.32 -6.21
C LEU A 51 -6.86 6.57 -6.40
N THR A 52 -6.51 7.44 -7.34
CA THR A 52 -7.35 8.60 -7.68
C THR A 52 -8.68 8.15 -8.28
N ALA A 53 -8.67 7.21 -9.25
CA ALA A 53 -9.89 6.69 -9.85
C ALA A 53 -10.73 5.89 -8.83
N TYR A 54 -10.08 5.13 -7.95
CA TYR A 54 -10.74 4.44 -6.85
C TYR A 54 -11.45 5.42 -5.91
N SER A 55 -10.78 6.48 -5.49
CA SER A 55 -11.33 7.51 -4.61
C SER A 55 -12.46 8.32 -5.28
N GLU A 56 -12.41 8.55 -6.60
CA GLU A 56 -13.53 9.14 -7.34
C GLU A 56 -14.77 8.25 -7.31
N GLY A 57 -14.59 6.94 -7.44
CA GLY A 57 -15.68 5.96 -7.37
C GLY A 57 -16.20 5.69 -5.96
N LYS A 58 -15.38 5.99 -4.94
CA LYS A 58 -15.69 5.77 -3.51
C LYS A 58 -15.25 6.98 -2.68
N PRO A 59 -15.92 8.13 -2.81
CA PRO A 59 -15.46 9.39 -2.20
C PRO A 59 -15.47 9.39 -0.68
N ASP A 60 -16.20 8.46 -0.08
CA ASP A 60 -16.30 8.30 1.37
C ASP A 60 -15.26 7.35 1.96
N ASP A 61 -14.48 6.68 1.11
CA ASP A 61 -13.42 5.74 1.51
C ASP A 61 -12.09 6.48 1.67
N PRO A 62 -11.54 6.62 2.89
CA PRO A 62 -10.25 7.28 3.09
C PRO A 62 -9.12 6.49 2.43
N CYS A 63 -8.26 7.19 1.69
CA CYS A 63 -7.21 6.57 0.90
C CYS A 63 -5.86 7.25 1.12
N ILE A 64 -4.80 6.43 1.24
CA ILE A 64 -3.41 6.90 1.26
C ILE A 64 -2.63 6.16 0.17
N GLY A 65 -1.90 6.91 -0.67
CA GLY A 65 -0.94 6.37 -1.61
C GLY A 65 0.49 6.73 -1.22
N ILE A 66 1.39 5.76 -1.20
CA ILE A 66 2.80 6.00 -0.92
C ILE A 66 3.70 5.58 -2.08
N ASP A 67 4.77 6.34 -2.32
CA ASP A 67 5.81 6.00 -3.31
C ASP A 67 7.15 6.63 -2.88
N LEU A 68 8.25 6.06 -3.34
CA LEU A 68 9.61 6.53 -3.04
C LEU A 68 10.02 7.78 -3.86
N ILE A 69 9.32 8.07 -4.96
CA ILE A 69 9.76 9.07 -5.94
C ILE A 69 8.96 10.37 -5.81
N THR A 70 9.61 11.45 -5.34
CA THR A 70 9.03 12.77 -5.14
C THR A 70 8.20 13.25 -6.32
N LYS A 71 8.76 13.20 -7.55
CA LYS A 71 8.06 13.65 -8.77
C LYS A 71 6.77 12.89 -9.05
N ARG A 72 6.66 11.63 -8.63
CA ARG A 72 5.44 10.83 -8.75
C ARG A 72 4.40 11.31 -7.76
N ILE A 73 4.80 11.49 -6.51
CA ILE A 73 3.93 12.01 -5.44
C ILE A 73 3.43 13.42 -5.75
N ASP A 74 4.29 14.32 -6.28
CA ASP A 74 3.87 15.66 -6.70
C ASP A 74 2.77 15.60 -7.78
N LYS A 75 2.92 14.72 -8.78
CA LYS A 75 1.91 14.52 -9.82
C LYS A 75 0.61 13.90 -9.27
N ALA A 76 0.72 12.97 -8.31
CA ALA A 76 -0.44 12.37 -7.66
C ALA A 76 -1.21 13.41 -6.84
N ASN A 77 -0.52 14.24 -6.05
CA ASN A 77 -1.12 15.34 -5.30
C ASN A 77 -1.81 16.37 -6.23
N SER A 78 -1.17 16.73 -7.34
CA SER A 78 -1.78 17.64 -8.34
C SER A 78 -3.08 17.06 -8.95
N LYS A 79 -3.18 15.75 -9.11
CA LYS A 79 -4.43 15.09 -9.57
C LYS A 79 -5.51 15.15 -8.48
N ARG A 80 -5.14 14.81 -7.24
CA ARG A 80 -6.04 14.89 -6.09
C ARG A 80 -6.66 16.28 -5.97
N GLU A 81 -5.82 17.32 -6.02
CA GLU A 81 -6.26 18.71 -5.92
C GLU A 81 -7.21 19.11 -7.04
N LYS A 82 -6.89 18.76 -8.30
CA LYS A 82 -7.76 19.04 -9.46
C LYS A 82 -9.11 18.37 -9.40
N ARG A 83 -9.25 17.27 -8.65
CA ARG A 83 -10.47 16.48 -8.50
C ARG A 83 -11.18 16.73 -7.18
N GLU A 84 -10.62 17.59 -6.34
CA GLU A 84 -11.19 17.97 -5.05
C GLU A 84 -11.53 16.75 -4.16
N LEU A 85 -10.57 15.78 -4.07
CA LEU A 85 -10.73 14.56 -3.30
C LEU A 85 -10.21 14.76 -1.86
N PRO A 86 -11.06 15.08 -0.89
CA PRO A 86 -10.64 15.52 0.44
C PRO A 86 -10.01 14.42 1.29
N TYR A 87 -10.42 13.16 1.08
CA TYR A 87 -9.97 12.00 1.87
C TYR A 87 -8.96 11.12 1.13
N LEU A 88 -8.39 11.63 0.03
CA LEU A 88 -7.26 11.02 -0.67
C LEU A 88 -5.98 11.77 -0.32
N PHE A 89 -4.94 11.03 0.07
CA PHE A 89 -3.64 11.59 0.44
C PHE A 89 -2.54 10.85 -0.30
N PHE A 90 -1.47 11.58 -0.65
CA PHE A 90 -0.25 10.97 -1.21
C PHE A 90 0.97 11.44 -0.43
N PHE A 91 1.83 10.49 -0.05
CA PHE A 91 2.98 10.76 0.78
C PHE A 91 4.23 10.00 0.29
N LYS A 92 5.39 10.66 0.38
CA LYS A 92 6.65 10.08 -0.02
C LYS A 92 7.32 9.39 1.17
N THR A 93 7.35 8.05 1.11
CA THR A 93 8.00 7.23 2.13
C THR A 93 8.23 5.81 1.62
N GLU A 94 9.00 5.01 2.37
CA GLU A 94 9.16 3.58 2.21
C GLU A 94 8.05 2.83 2.98
N ALA A 95 7.67 1.64 2.52
CA ALA A 95 6.50 0.91 3.05
C ALA A 95 6.64 0.52 4.52
N ASN A 96 7.78 -0.08 4.92
CA ASN A 96 7.97 -0.46 6.33
C ASN A 96 8.06 0.77 7.23
N GLU A 97 8.79 1.81 6.80
CA GLU A 97 8.88 3.08 7.53
C GLU A 97 7.50 3.69 7.75
N PHE A 98 6.63 3.64 6.73
CA PHE A 98 5.26 4.12 6.84
C PHE A 98 4.47 3.34 7.89
N LEU A 99 4.46 2.01 7.79
CA LEU A 99 3.72 1.15 8.69
C LEU A 99 4.22 1.23 10.14
N GLU A 100 5.54 1.30 10.35
CA GLU A 100 6.15 1.39 11.67
C GLU A 100 5.82 2.68 12.43
N ASN A 101 5.58 3.79 11.69
CA ASN A 101 5.43 5.12 12.27
C ASN A 101 4.03 5.73 12.05
N LEU A 102 3.10 5.00 11.42
CA LEU A 102 1.72 5.44 11.29
C LEU A 102 1.07 5.48 12.69
N PRO A 103 0.30 6.54 13.05
CA PRO A 103 -0.47 6.59 14.29
C PRO A 103 -1.34 5.34 14.47
N ASP A 104 -1.47 4.87 15.72
CA ASP A 104 -2.20 3.62 16.03
C ASP A 104 -3.69 3.70 15.70
N ASP A 105 -4.27 4.89 15.69
CA ASP A 105 -5.67 5.14 15.34
C ASP A 105 -5.93 5.04 13.81
N LEU A 106 -4.88 4.98 12.98
CA LEU A 106 -4.99 4.78 11.53
C LEU A 106 -4.77 3.31 11.19
N LEU A 107 -5.82 2.53 11.17
CA LEU A 107 -5.79 1.13 10.76
C LEU A 107 -6.12 0.97 9.27
N LEU A 108 -5.60 -0.11 8.68
CA LEU A 108 -5.80 -0.44 7.27
C LEU A 108 -6.92 -1.47 7.13
N LYS A 109 -7.90 -1.19 6.26
CA LYS A 109 -8.90 -2.19 5.82
C LYS A 109 -8.52 -2.85 4.50
N ARG A 110 -7.66 -2.20 3.73
CA ARG A 110 -7.17 -2.72 2.45
C ARG A 110 -5.78 -2.18 2.14
N THR A 111 -4.91 -3.07 1.70
CA THR A 111 -3.61 -2.71 1.14
C THR A 111 -3.50 -3.24 -0.28
N VAL A 112 -3.14 -2.38 -1.22
CA VAL A 112 -3.05 -2.70 -2.66
C VAL A 112 -1.60 -2.55 -3.13
N LEU A 113 -1.09 -3.58 -3.80
CA LEU A 113 0.19 -3.59 -4.47
C LEU A 113 -0.01 -3.93 -5.95
N LEU A 114 0.21 -2.96 -6.82
CA LEU A 114 0.09 -3.11 -8.26
C LEU A 114 1.47 -3.11 -8.92
N PHE A 115 1.81 -4.23 -9.55
CA PHE A 115 3.05 -4.39 -10.32
C PHE A 115 4.32 -3.93 -9.56
N PRO A 116 4.52 -4.41 -8.32
CA PRO A 116 5.72 -4.07 -7.56
C PRO A 116 6.97 -4.64 -8.23
N ASP A 117 8.13 -4.03 -7.98
CA ASP A 117 9.42 -4.44 -8.54
C ASP A 117 9.70 -5.94 -8.29
N PRO A 118 9.81 -6.77 -9.33
CA PRO A 118 9.88 -8.23 -9.17
C PRO A 118 11.26 -8.75 -8.73
N TRP A 119 12.32 -7.93 -8.85
CA TRP A 119 13.69 -8.31 -8.53
C TRP A 119 14.08 -9.69 -9.08
N PRO A 120 14.17 -9.89 -10.41
CA PRO A 120 14.22 -11.22 -11.05
C PRO A 120 15.48 -12.04 -10.70
N LYS A 121 16.59 -11.39 -10.30
CA LYS A 121 17.81 -12.10 -9.92
C LYS A 121 17.68 -12.65 -8.51
N LYS A 122 17.92 -13.96 -8.28
CA LYS A 122 17.83 -14.64 -6.96
C LYS A 122 18.51 -13.88 -5.82
N ARG A 123 19.72 -13.33 -6.06
CA ARG A 123 20.43 -12.52 -5.05
C ARG A 123 19.69 -11.24 -4.62
N HIS A 124 18.68 -10.81 -5.38
CA HIS A 124 17.87 -9.62 -5.12
C HIS A 124 16.48 -9.95 -4.52
N HIS A 125 16.08 -11.22 -4.42
CA HIS A 125 14.76 -11.60 -3.88
C HIS A 125 14.52 -11.04 -2.48
N LYS A 126 15.58 -10.85 -1.68
CA LYS A 126 15.52 -10.16 -0.38
C LYS A 126 15.03 -8.70 -0.42
N ARG A 127 14.87 -8.12 -1.63
CA ARG A 127 14.32 -6.78 -1.85
C ARG A 127 12.83 -6.80 -2.20
N ARG A 128 12.27 -7.98 -2.47
CA ARG A 128 10.83 -8.15 -2.68
C ARG A 128 10.11 -7.72 -1.41
N LEU A 129 9.03 -6.97 -1.55
CA LEU A 129 8.30 -6.44 -0.40
C LEU A 129 7.54 -7.54 0.35
N ILE A 130 6.87 -8.45 -0.39
CA ILE A 130 6.11 -9.54 0.22
C ILE A 130 7.08 -10.56 0.83
N GLN A 131 7.27 -10.46 2.14
CA GLN A 131 8.06 -11.35 3.00
C GLN A 131 7.40 -11.40 4.38
N HIS A 132 7.66 -12.44 5.18
CA HIS A 132 7.06 -12.61 6.51
C HIS A 132 7.17 -11.35 7.40
N PRO A 133 8.33 -10.69 7.57
CA PRO A 133 8.40 -9.49 8.43
C PRO A 133 7.49 -8.35 7.98
N PHE A 134 7.34 -8.15 6.67
CA PHE A 134 6.41 -7.16 6.12
C PHE A 134 4.95 -7.56 6.35
N LEU A 135 4.62 -8.84 6.15
CA LEU A 135 3.26 -9.37 6.34
C LEU A 135 2.83 -9.28 7.81
N ASP A 136 3.73 -9.57 8.76
CA ASP A 136 3.48 -9.41 10.21
C ASP A 136 3.25 -7.94 10.57
N LEU A 137 4.11 -7.05 10.08
CA LEU A 137 3.98 -5.62 10.30
C LEU A 137 2.67 -5.09 9.70
N LEU A 138 2.34 -5.51 8.48
CA LEU A 138 1.09 -5.14 7.82
C LEU A 138 -0.13 -5.64 8.61
N ALA A 139 -0.10 -6.90 9.09
CA ALA A 139 -1.18 -7.45 9.92
C ALA A 139 -1.38 -6.64 11.21
N SER A 140 -0.29 -6.22 11.87
CA SER A 140 -0.35 -5.41 13.10
C SER A 140 -0.98 -4.02 12.89
N ARG A 141 -0.98 -3.52 11.67
CA ARG A 141 -1.53 -2.22 11.26
C ARG A 141 -2.87 -2.32 10.53
N SER A 142 -3.45 -3.50 10.46
CA SER A 142 -4.69 -3.75 9.72
C SER A 142 -5.84 -4.13 10.66
N VAL A 143 -7.08 -3.80 10.31
CA VAL A 143 -8.26 -4.32 11.00
C VAL A 143 -8.44 -5.82 10.70
N LEU A 144 -9.19 -6.52 11.52
CA LEU A 144 -9.57 -7.91 11.23
C LEU A 144 -10.37 -7.95 9.91
N ASN A 145 -10.15 -8.99 9.10
CA ASN A 145 -10.69 -9.14 7.75
C ASN A 145 -10.20 -8.07 6.72
N ALA A 146 -9.14 -7.33 7.05
CA ALA A 146 -8.50 -6.45 6.08
C ALA A 146 -7.97 -7.25 4.88
N GLU A 147 -7.97 -6.63 3.70
CA GLU A 147 -7.55 -7.26 2.46
C GLU A 147 -6.13 -6.83 2.05
N LEU A 148 -5.30 -7.79 1.68
CA LEU A 148 -4.06 -7.58 0.93
C LEU A 148 -4.30 -7.98 -0.52
N CYS A 149 -4.37 -6.98 -1.42
CA CYS A 149 -4.60 -7.16 -2.85
C CYS A 149 -3.27 -7.06 -3.59
N PHE A 150 -2.84 -8.13 -4.21
CA PHE A 150 -1.56 -8.22 -4.92
C PHE A 150 -1.78 -8.55 -6.39
N ARG A 151 -1.13 -7.79 -7.28
CA ARG A 151 -1.17 -8.00 -8.73
C ARG A 151 0.22 -7.81 -9.34
N THR A 152 0.67 -8.76 -10.17
CA THR A 152 1.96 -8.72 -10.85
C THR A 152 1.91 -9.44 -12.21
N ASP A 153 2.70 -9.00 -13.15
CA ASP A 153 2.97 -9.64 -14.45
C ASP A 153 4.11 -10.69 -14.37
N HIS A 154 4.79 -10.77 -13.22
CA HIS A 154 5.98 -11.60 -13.05
C HIS A 154 5.65 -12.90 -12.33
N GLU A 155 5.58 -14.01 -13.06
CA GLU A 155 5.17 -15.34 -12.56
C GLU A 155 5.97 -15.80 -11.34
N ASP A 156 7.31 -15.69 -11.35
CA ASP A 156 8.16 -16.09 -10.23
C ASP A 156 7.94 -15.20 -8.98
N TYR A 157 7.57 -13.92 -9.14
CA TYR A 157 7.21 -13.10 -7.99
C TYR A 157 5.83 -13.43 -7.46
N PHE A 158 4.89 -13.77 -8.34
CA PHE A 158 3.57 -14.25 -7.94
C PHE A 158 3.67 -15.52 -7.09
N ALA A 159 4.37 -16.56 -7.60
CA ALA A 159 4.60 -17.79 -6.87
C ALA A 159 5.30 -17.55 -5.51
N TRP A 160 6.34 -16.71 -5.50
CA TRP A 160 7.00 -16.29 -4.26
C TRP A 160 6.03 -15.64 -3.27
N ALA A 161 5.21 -14.69 -3.71
CA ALA A 161 4.28 -13.98 -2.85
C ALA A 161 3.22 -14.92 -2.26
N MET A 162 2.70 -15.84 -3.07
CA MET A 162 1.80 -16.91 -2.61
C MET A 162 2.45 -17.77 -1.52
N ASP A 163 3.69 -18.21 -1.71
CA ASP A 163 4.43 -19.01 -0.73
C ASP A 163 4.63 -18.24 0.59
N GLN A 164 4.97 -16.94 0.53
CA GLN A 164 5.13 -16.12 1.72
C GLN A 164 3.82 -15.97 2.49
N VAL A 165 2.71 -15.71 1.80
CA VAL A 165 1.39 -15.56 2.45
C VAL A 165 0.91 -16.89 3.04
N ASN A 166 1.10 -18.02 2.33
CA ASN A 166 0.74 -19.35 2.84
C ASN A 166 1.61 -19.81 4.02
N GLY A 167 2.81 -19.25 4.15
CA GLY A 167 3.76 -19.57 5.22
C GLY A 167 3.54 -18.80 6.52
N ILE A 168 2.48 -17.97 6.63
CA ILE A 168 2.20 -17.13 7.80
C ILE A 168 0.75 -17.29 8.24
N GLU A 169 0.49 -17.24 9.56
CA GLU A 169 -0.86 -17.48 10.11
C GLU A 169 -1.77 -16.25 10.07
N SER A 170 -1.19 -15.06 9.99
CA SER A 170 -1.91 -13.79 10.03
C SER A 170 -2.70 -13.47 8.75
N TRP A 171 -2.47 -14.19 7.66
CA TRP A 171 -3.11 -13.97 6.37
C TRP A 171 -3.59 -15.28 5.75
N ASN A 172 -4.77 -15.24 5.11
CA ASN A 172 -5.35 -16.35 4.37
C ASN A 172 -5.70 -15.92 2.94
N ILE A 173 -5.27 -16.69 1.94
CA ILE A 173 -5.59 -16.40 0.54
C ILE A 173 -7.04 -16.78 0.28
N GLU A 174 -7.80 -15.86 -0.34
CA GLU A 174 -9.20 -16.04 -0.69
C GLU A 174 -9.35 -16.34 -2.20
N PRO A 175 -9.52 -17.60 -2.59
CA PRO A 175 -9.55 -18.01 -4.00
C PRO A 175 -10.67 -17.35 -4.82
N GLU A 176 -11.83 -17.11 -4.18
CA GLU A 176 -13.03 -16.55 -4.83
C GLU A 176 -13.17 -15.03 -4.67
N ALA A 177 -12.17 -14.37 -4.08
CA ALA A 177 -12.25 -12.94 -3.85
C ALA A 177 -12.22 -12.15 -5.16
N VAL A 178 -13.11 -11.14 -5.24
CA VAL A 178 -13.21 -10.27 -6.40
C VAL A 178 -12.33 -9.04 -6.20
N TRP A 179 -11.56 -8.69 -7.23
CA TRP A 179 -10.71 -7.49 -7.19
C TRP A 179 -11.55 -6.25 -6.85
N PRO A 180 -11.12 -5.42 -5.89
CA PRO A 180 -11.97 -4.39 -5.29
C PRO A 180 -12.37 -3.26 -6.25
N PHE A 181 -11.56 -3.00 -7.27
CA PHE A 181 -11.81 -1.96 -8.25
C PHE A 181 -10.92 -2.14 -9.49
N GLU A 182 -11.53 -2.41 -10.63
CA GLU A 182 -10.82 -2.47 -11.91
C GLU A 182 -10.68 -1.06 -12.49
N HIS A 183 -9.44 -0.65 -12.72
CA HIS A 183 -9.09 0.57 -13.44
C HIS A 183 -7.84 0.30 -14.26
N GLU A 184 -7.95 0.49 -15.57
CA GLU A 184 -6.82 0.31 -16.47
C GLU A 184 -5.71 1.31 -16.17
N THR A 185 -4.67 0.82 -15.50
CA THR A 185 -3.45 1.59 -15.27
C THR A 185 -2.56 1.53 -16.51
N PHE A 186 -1.60 2.46 -16.62
CA PHE A 186 -0.59 2.45 -17.67
C PHE A 186 0.13 1.07 -17.76
N PHE A 187 0.41 0.44 -16.62
CA PHE A 187 1.06 -0.87 -16.57
C PHE A 187 0.13 -1.98 -17.03
N GLN A 188 -1.15 -1.95 -16.71
CA GLN A 188 -2.12 -2.95 -17.20
C GLN A 188 -2.28 -2.90 -18.73
N ASN A 189 -2.22 -1.71 -19.31
CA ASN A 189 -2.28 -1.56 -20.77
C ASN A 189 -1.03 -2.11 -21.50
N ILE A 190 0.13 -2.05 -20.84
CA ILE A 190 1.40 -2.57 -21.39
C ILE A 190 1.59 -4.05 -21.05
N LEU A 191 1.08 -4.50 -19.89
CA LEU A 191 1.22 -5.83 -19.31
C LEU A 191 -0.14 -6.50 -19.21
N PRO A 192 -0.75 -6.92 -20.34
CA PRO A 192 -2.11 -7.44 -20.38
C PRO A 192 -2.26 -8.78 -19.67
N VAL A 193 -1.16 -9.53 -19.51
CA VAL A 193 -1.15 -10.80 -18.76
C VAL A 193 -0.60 -10.54 -17.37
N HIS A 194 -1.43 -10.73 -16.37
CA HIS A 194 -1.05 -10.59 -14.96
C HIS A 194 -1.75 -11.62 -14.09
N GLN A 195 -1.18 -11.89 -12.95
CA GLN A 195 -1.73 -12.76 -11.91
C GLN A 195 -2.13 -11.93 -10.69
N THR A 196 -3.18 -12.35 -10.01
CA THR A 196 -3.78 -11.63 -8.88
C THR A 196 -4.13 -12.60 -7.78
N PHE A 197 -3.90 -12.21 -6.54
CA PHE A 197 -4.56 -12.79 -5.38
C PHE A 197 -5.03 -11.71 -4.41
N ILE A 198 -6.00 -12.08 -3.59
CA ILE A 198 -6.41 -11.33 -2.41
C ILE A 198 -6.21 -12.24 -1.21
N ALA A 199 -5.58 -11.72 -0.17
CA ALA A 199 -5.49 -12.39 1.11
C ALA A 199 -6.19 -11.56 2.19
N THR A 200 -6.87 -12.24 3.10
CA THR A 200 -7.62 -11.63 4.19
C THR A 200 -6.87 -11.82 5.50
N ARG A 201 -6.81 -10.75 6.32
CA ARG A 201 -6.21 -10.82 7.65
C ARG A 201 -7.07 -11.70 8.55
N CYS A 202 -6.45 -12.73 9.12
CA CYS A 202 -7.05 -13.62 10.13
C CYS A 202 -6.62 -13.21 11.54
N ASN A 203 -7.37 -13.67 12.55
CA ASN A 203 -6.82 -13.78 13.89
C ASN A 203 -5.70 -14.83 13.90
N GLU A 204 -4.64 -14.59 14.68
CA GLU A 204 -3.73 -15.68 15.02
C GLU A 204 -4.58 -16.85 15.52
N LYS A 205 -4.34 -18.05 14.99
CA LYS A 205 -5.01 -19.24 15.50
C LYS A 205 -4.66 -19.34 16.97
N GLU A 206 -5.66 -19.31 17.82
CA GLU A 206 -5.44 -19.64 19.24
C GLU A 206 -4.75 -21.01 19.30
N PRO A 207 -3.69 -21.15 20.12
CA PRO A 207 -2.89 -22.36 20.19
C PRO A 207 -3.68 -23.56 20.71
#